data_7e01ef3a7315983905bdcdc673234b6b
#
_entry.id   7e01ef3a7315983905bdcdc673234b6b
#
_cell.length_a   1.000
_cell.length_b   1.000
_cell.length_c   1.000
_cell.angle_alpha   90.00
_cell.angle_beta   90.00
_cell.angle_gamma   90.00
#
_symmetry.space_group_name_H-M   'P 1'
#
loop_
_entity.id
_entity.type
_entity.pdbx_description
1 polymer ?
#
loop_
_entity_poly.entity_id
_entity_poly.type
_entity_poly.pdbx_seq_one_letter_code
_entity_poly.pdbx_strand_id
1 'polypeptide(L)'
;MSCSLKEDRRTCPAILYLDFADKYEQSVSQLHILSDGVVFWEDTLTLDGSILNYSVSVPRKSIHVRVWAGAGDMITDDGLLIPVGSDCPEVYMHDSDIVITGEDAREVINLRKNHCLLTVKTENAAGFQFGIHLSGNVCGYSILGEPLEGEFYSPMRKSDSGDLWEIVLPRQNDSSLMLHVSDDTGVVKSFALGQYLLSGGYDWNALDLKDVSVTLDYALTQIKIVIDGWERVYTYDMEI
;
A
#
# COMPACT_ATOMS: atom_id res chain seq x y z
N MET A 1 0.44 -54.22 33.52
CA MET A 1 0.77 -53.87 32.09
C MET A 1 0.15 -52.52 31.83
N SER A 2 0.96 -51.48 31.74
CA SER A 2 0.49 -50.14 31.39
C SER A 2 0.51 -50.01 29.87
N CYS A 3 -0.65 -50.04 29.23
CA CYS A 3 -0.76 -49.67 27.80
C CYS A 3 -0.62 -48.17 27.72
N SER A 4 0.55 -47.67 27.36
CA SER A 4 0.71 -46.29 26.93
C SER A 4 0.15 -46.22 25.49
N LEU A 5 -1.09 -45.79 25.36
CA LEU A 5 -1.58 -45.33 24.05
C LEU A 5 -0.75 -44.12 23.65
N LYS A 6 0.21 -44.34 22.74
CA LYS A 6 0.85 -43.23 22.02
C LYS A 6 -0.19 -42.73 20.99
N GLU A 7 -0.89 -41.67 21.33
CA GLU A 7 -1.68 -40.94 20.34
C GLU A 7 -0.76 -40.45 19.23
N ASP A 8 -1.15 -40.75 17.99
CA ASP A 8 -0.46 -40.14 16.83
C ASP A 8 -0.85 -38.68 16.71
N ARG A 9 -0.06 -37.81 17.28
CA ARG A 9 -0.33 -36.35 17.28
C ARG A 9 0.05 -35.66 15.99
N ARG A 10 0.50 -36.39 14.96
CA ARG A 10 0.91 -35.78 13.68
C ARG A 10 -0.26 -35.13 12.93
N THR A 11 -1.48 -35.55 13.19
CA THR A 11 -2.71 -34.98 12.62
C THR A 11 -3.35 -33.90 13.49
N CYS A 12 -2.87 -33.70 14.75
CA CYS A 12 -3.36 -32.63 15.60
C CYS A 12 -2.93 -31.27 15.04
N PRO A 13 -3.80 -30.25 15.11
CA PRO A 13 -3.42 -28.89 14.73
C PRO A 13 -2.30 -28.37 15.65
N ALA A 14 -1.55 -27.40 15.17
CA ALA A 14 -0.60 -26.63 15.93
C ALA A 14 -1.23 -25.31 16.40
N ILE A 15 -0.59 -24.65 17.36
CA ILE A 15 -0.93 -23.29 17.76
C ILE A 15 0.06 -22.33 17.11
N LEU A 16 -0.45 -21.40 16.32
CA LEU A 16 0.33 -20.28 15.80
C LEU A 16 0.16 -19.09 16.74
N TYR A 17 1.27 -18.56 17.22
CA TYR A 17 1.33 -17.32 18.00
C TYR A 17 1.81 -16.20 17.10
N LEU A 18 1.04 -15.09 17.03
CA LEU A 18 1.39 -13.88 16.29
C LEU A 18 1.72 -12.79 17.31
N ASP A 19 2.97 -12.33 17.28
CA ASP A 19 3.48 -11.28 18.15
C ASP A 19 3.49 -9.95 17.39
N PHE A 20 2.60 -9.04 17.75
CA PHE A 20 2.58 -7.67 17.22
C PHE A 20 3.55 -6.83 18.05
N ALA A 21 4.82 -6.76 17.60
CA ALA A 21 5.92 -6.18 18.36
C ALA A 21 5.92 -4.65 18.40
N ASP A 22 5.35 -4.02 17.37
CA ASP A 22 5.38 -2.57 17.21
C ASP A 22 4.03 -1.93 17.61
N LYS A 23 4.12 -0.73 18.19
CA LYS A 23 2.95 0.09 18.44
C LYS A 23 2.49 0.72 17.12
N TYR A 24 1.54 0.08 16.47
CA TYR A 24 0.89 0.68 15.32
C TYR A 24 -0.20 1.64 15.79
N GLU A 25 -0.21 2.84 15.23
CA GLU A 25 -1.27 3.83 15.47
C GLU A 25 -2.61 3.44 14.84
N GLN A 26 -2.58 2.42 13.98
CA GLN A 26 -3.76 1.89 13.30
C GLN A 26 -4.58 1.03 14.25
N SER A 27 -5.80 1.47 14.54
CA SER A 27 -6.67 0.84 15.54
C SER A 27 -7.28 -0.49 15.11
N VAL A 28 -7.36 -0.78 13.81
CA VAL A 28 -8.00 -1.98 13.27
C VAL A 28 -7.09 -2.65 12.23
N SER A 29 -6.88 -3.94 12.41
CA SER A 29 -6.13 -4.78 11.47
C SER A 29 -6.96 -6.01 11.10
N GLN A 30 -6.88 -6.43 9.85
CA GLN A 30 -7.48 -7.66 9.36
C GLN A 30 -6.39 -8.72 9.21
N LEU A 31 -6.63 -9.89 9.80
CA LEU A 31 -5.76 -11.05 9.74
C LEU A 31 -6.38 -12.09 8.80
N HIS A 32 -5.63 -12.51 7.80
CA HIS A 32 -5.95 -13.64 6.95
C HIS A 32 -4.87 -14.70 7.06
N ILE A 33 -5.26 -15.95 7.27
CA ILE A 33 -4.36 -17.09 7.20
C ILE A 33 -4.81 -17.96 6.03
N LEU A 34 -3.91 -18.15 5.08
CA LEU A 34 -4.18 -18.89 3.86
C LEU A 34 -3.44 -20.23 3.89
N SER A 35 -4.03 -21.20 3.23
CA SER A 35 -3.41 -22.48 2.96
C SER A 35 -3.77 -22.91 1.55
N ASP A 36 -2.74 -23.27 0.75
CA ASP A 36 -2.91 -23.60 -0.66
C ASP A 36 -3.63 -22.49 -1.47
N GLY A 37 -3.36 -21.22 -1.11
CA GLY A 37 -3.96 -20.04 -1.76
C GLY A 37 -5.40 -19.73 -1.36
N VAL A 38 -5.96 -20.45 -0.40
CA VAL A 38 -7.34 -20.24 0.08
C VAL A 38 -7.32 -19.74 1.52
N VAL A 39 -8.07 -18.68 1.81
CA VAL A 39 -8.29 -18.19 3.19
C VAL A 39 -9.05 -19.28 3.96
N PHE A 40 -8.46 -19.77 5.05
CA PHE A 40 -9.11 -20.73 5.92
C PHE A 40 -9.39 -20.15 7.32
N TRP A 41 -8.79 -19.00 7.63
CA TRP A 41 -9.05 -18.28 8.87
C TRP A 41 -8.94 -16.78 8.61
N GLU A 42 -9.90 -16.04 9.12
CA GLU A 42 -9.91 -14.57 9.12
C GLU A 42 -10.35 -14.05 10.49
N ASP A 43 -9.82 -12.92 10.88
CA ASP A 43 -10.22 -12.20 12.09
C ASP A 43 -9.93 -10.70 11.96
N THR A 44 -10.68 -9.90 12.71
CA THR A 44 -10.46 -8.46 12.81
C THR A 44 -9.90 -8.15 14.19
N LEU A 45 -8.68 -7.61 14.22
CA LEU A 45 -7.95 -7.32 15.43
C LEU A 45 -8.00 -5.83 15.74
N THR A 46 -8.28 -5.48 16.99
CA THR A 46 -8.17 -4.09 17.46
C THR A 46 -6.82 -3.92 18.14
N LEU A 47 -5.96 -3.06 17.57
CA LEU A 47 -4.67 -2.70 18.14
C LEU A 47 -4.84 -1.38 18.88
N ASP A 48 -4.82 -1.43 20.22
CA ASP A 48 -5.03 -0.26 21.10
C ASP A 48 -3.71 0.35 21.64
N GLY A 49 -2.60 0.02 20.98
CA GLY A 49 -1.25 0.43 21.39
C GLY A 49 -0.64 -0.44 22.49
N SER A 50 -1.32 -1.48 22.94
CA SER A 50 -0.75 -2.57 23.74
C SER A 50 -0.09 -3.61 22.82
N ILE A 51 0.87 -4.38 23.38
CA ILE A 51 1.40 -5.55 22.68
C ILE A 51 0.29 -6.59 22.61
N LEU A 52 -0.16 -6.88 21.41
CA LEU A 52 -1.14 -7.93 21.17
C LEU A 52 -0.42 -9.26 20.90
N ASN A 53 -0.67 -10.26 21.76
CA ASN A 53 -0.33 -11.65 21.49
C ASN A 53 -1.60 -12.35 21.02
N TYR A 54 -1.64 -12.69 19.74
CA TYR A 54 -2.77 -13.43 19.17
C TYR A 54 -2.39 -14.89 18.96
N SER A 55 -3.32 -15.81 19.15
CA SER A 55 -3.07 -17.22 18.90
C SER A 55 -4.24 -17.89 18.20
N VAL A 56 -3.92 -18.74 17.24
CA VAL A 56 -4.90 -19.46 16.43
C VAL A 56 -4.47 -20.90 16.18
N SER A 57 -5.45 -21.79 16.08
CA SER A 57 -5.21 -23.20 15.74
C SER A 57 -5.08 -23.35 14.23
N VAL A 58 -3.96 -23.92 13.77
CA VAL A 58 -3.62 -24.04 12.34
C VAL A 58 -3.18 -25.45 11.98
N PRO A 59 -3.34 -25.88 10.70
CA PRO A 59 -2.84 -27.17 10.26
C PRO A 59 -1.31 -27.22 10.25
N ARG A 60 -0.73 -28.42 10.50
CA ARG A 60 0.72 -28.64 10.40
C ARG A 60 1.14 -28.82 8.97
N LYS A 61 1.27 -27.70 8.26
CA LYS A 61 1.73 -27.62 6.87
C LYS A 61 2.25 -26.21 6.59
N SER A 62 2.61 -25.94 5.36
CA SER A 62 2.90 -24.56 4.93
C SER A 62 1.60 -23.76 4.95
N ILE A 63 1.66 -22.58 5.60
CA ILE A 63 0.59 -21.59 5.63
C ILE A 63 1.16 -20.23 5.29
N HIS A 64 0.33 -19.35 4.81
CA HIS A 64 0.64 -17.98 4.52
C HIS A 64 -0.12 -17.07 5.48
N VAL A 65 0.58 -16.19 6.16
CA VAL A 65 0.00 -15.22 7.11
C VAL A 65 0.03 -13.83 6.49
N ARG A 66 -1.15 -13.23 6.37
CA ARG A 66 -1.33 -11.87 5.90
C ARG A 66 -2.02 -11.03 6.95
N VAL A 67 -1.45 -9.87 7.25
CA VAL A 67 -2.09 -8.86 8.10
C VAL A 67 -2.17 -7.54 7.34
N TRP A 68 -3.35 -6.95 7.35
CA TRP A 68 -3.64 -5.65 6.75
C TRP A 68 -4.01 -4.65 7.84
N ALA A 69 -3.53 -3.43 7.74
CA ALA A 69 -3.95 -2.33 8.60
C ALA A 69 -4.16 -1.05 7.78
N GLY A 70 -5.08 -0.20 8.22
CA GLY A 70 -5.35 1.11 7.62
C GLY A 70 -6.37 1.12 6.48
N ALA A 71 -6.73 -0.03 5.90
CA ALA A 71 -7.67 -0.11 4.77
C ALA A 71 -9.13 -0.35 5.18
N GLY A 72 -9.39 -0.68 6.45
CA GLY A 72 -10.74 -0.89 6.97
C GLY A 72 -11.55 -1.91 6.18
N ASP A 73 -12.83 -1.60 5.94
CA ASP A 73 -13.77 -2.48 5.23
C ASP A 73 -13.52 -2.59 3.70
N MET A 74 -12.48 -1.95 3.18
CA MET A 74 -12.12 -2.07 1.76
C MET A 74 -11.43 -3.39 1.43
N ILE A 75 -10.98 -4.14 2.44
CA ILE A 75 -10.36 -5.45 2.26
C ILE A 75 -11.45 -6.52 2.21
N THR A 76 -11.33 -7.38 1.21
CA THR A 76 -12.22 -8.52 0.97
C THR A 76 -11.38 -9.80 0.83
N ASP A 77 -12.04 -10.94 0.67
CA ASP A 77 -11.37 -12.22 0.39
C ASP A 77 -10.50 -12.21 -0.87
N ASP A 78 -10.78 -11.30 -1.81
CA ASP A 78 -10.01 -11.13 -3.05
C ASP A 78 -8.84 -10.14 -2.89
N GLY A 79 -8.79 -9.40 -1.78
CA GLY A 79 -7.80 -8.37 -1.48
C GLY A 79 -8.39 -6.97 -1.38
N LEU A 80 -7.60 -5.97 -1.69
CA LEU A 80 -7.98 -4.55 -1.66
C LEU A 80 -8.19 -4.03 -3.09
N LEU A 81 -9.39 -3.57 -3.41
CA LEU A 81 -9.69 -2.90 -4.68
C LEU A 81 -9.96 -1.41 -4.44
N ILE A 82 -9.24 -0.55 -5.17
CA ILE A 82 -9.40 0.91 -5.12
C ILE A 82 -10.40 1.30 -6.21
N PRO A 83 -11.56 1.86 -5.87
CA PRO A 83 -12.53 2.32 -6.86
C PRO A 83 -11.97 3.47 -7.70
N VAL A 84 -12.30 3.51 -8.98
CA VAL A 84 -11.97 4.64 -9.87
C VAL A 84 -12.55 5.94 -9.29
N GLY A 85 -11.73 6.96 -9.19
CA GLY A 85 -12.08 8.24 -8.56
C GLY A 85 -11.76 8.32 -7.06
N SER A 86 -11.20 7.27 -6.48
CA SER A 86 -10.82 7.20 -5.06
C SER A 86 -9.32 7.10 -4.86
N ASP A 87 -8.84 7.62 -3.73
CA ASP A 87 -7.48 7.45 -3.25
C ASP A 87 -7.23 6.00 -2.80
N CYS A 88 -5.98 5.57 -2.83
CA CYS A 88 -5.56 4.40 -2.06
C CYS A 88 -5.72 4.70 -0.57
N PRO A 89 -6.19 3.76 0.27
CA PRO A 89 -6.10 3.93 1.71
C PRO A 89 -4.63 3.89 2.18
N GLU A 90 -4.36 4.42 3.36
CA GLU A 90 -3.04 4.32 4.00
C GLU A 90 -2.81 2.88 4.50
N VAL A 91 -2.48 1.97 3.58
CA VAL A 91 -2.38 0.55 3.85
C VAL A 91 -0.99 0.14 4.32
N TYR A 92 -0.98 -0.62 5.41
CA TYR A 92 0.20 -1.32 5.92
C TYR A 92 -0.04 -2.82 5.83
N MET A 93 0.97 -3.58 5.48
CA MET A 93 0.86 -5.02 5.30
C MET A 93 2.02 -5.78 5.94
N HIS A 94 1.71 -6.92 6.52
CA HIS A 94 2.67 -7.98 6.82
C HIS A 94 2.35 -9.20 5.97
N ASP A 95 3.38 -9.87 5.53
CA ASP A 95 3.30 -11.03 4.65
C ASP A 95 4.40 -12.02 4.99
N SER A 96 4.03 -13.27 5.26
CA SER A 96 5.00 -14.33 5.54
C SER A 96 4.48 -15.73 5.23
N ASP A 97 5.38 -16.57 4.74
CA ASP A 97 5.17 -18.02 4.61
C ASP A 97 5.79 -18.75 5.79
N ILE A 98 4.99 -19.58 6.45
CA ILE A 98 5.40 -20.31 7.64
C ILE A 98 5.22 -21.80 7.41
N VAL A 99 6.27 -22.59 7.65
CA VAL A 99 6.19 -24.05 7.63
C VAL A 99 6.03 -24.56 9.04
N ILE A 100 4.84 -25.09 9.35
CA ILE A 100 4.50 -25.58 10.69
C ILE A 100 4.74 -27.09 10.77
N THR A 101 5.75 -27.48 11.53
CA THR A 101 6.13 -28.90 11.74
C THR A 101 5.92 -29.36 13.18
N GLY A 102 5.94 -28.41 14.14
CA GLY A 102 5.80 -28.66 15.58
C GLY A 102 4.38 -28.57 16.09
N GLU A 103 4.22 -28.59 17.42
CA GLU A 103 2.95 -28.36 18.11
C GLU A 103 2.62 -26.87 18.22
N ASP A 104 3.63 -26.01 18.07
CA ASP A 104 3.50 -24.57 18.04
C ASP A 104 4.43 -23.94 17.00
N ALA A 105 4.11 -22.72 16.62
CA ALA A 105 4.92 -21.82 15.81
C ALA A 105 4.73 -20.38 16.28
N ARG A 106 5.70 -19.52 15.96
CA ARG A 106 5.65 -18.09 16.28
C ARG A 106 6.01 -17.28 15.04
N GLU A 107 5.29 -16.18 14.85
CA GLU A 107 5.56 -15.18 13.83
C GLU A 107 5.52 -13.80 14.44
N VAL A 108 6.49 -12.96 14.07
CA VAL A 108 6.53 -11.56 14.47
C VAL A 108 5.92 -10.72 13.35
N ILE A 109 4.82 -10.08 13.64
CA ILE A 109 4.11 -9.25 12.68
C ILE A 109 4.80 -7.89 12.56
N ASN A 110 5.34 -7.62 11.38
CA ASN A 110 5.98 -6.35 11.01
C ASN A 110 5.18 -5.72 9.88
N LEU A 111 4.28 -4.79 10.20
CA LEU A 111 3.50 -4.08 9.21
C LEU A 111 4.40 -3.11 8.44
N ARG A 112 4.42 -3.21 7.12
CA ARG A 112 5.22 -2.41 6.20
C ARG A 112 4.32 -1.43 5.46
N LYS A 113 4.81 -0.21 5.25
CA LYS A 113 4.08 0.83 4.54
C LYS A 113 3.99 0.50 3.05
N ASN A 114 2.79 0.18 2.57
CA ASN A 114 2.50 -0.18 1.18
C ASN A 114 1.73 0.89 0.41
N HIS A 115 1.78 2.11 0.87
CA HIS A 115 1.21 3.28 0.19
C HIS A 115 2.27 4.39 0.12
N CYS A 116 2.08 5.32 -0.81
CA CYS A 116 2.91 6.51 -0.95
C CYS A 116 2.01 7.75 -0.88
N LEU A 117 2.25 8.63 0.07
CA LEU A 117 1.63 9.96 0.04
C LEU A 117 2.39 10.81 -0.99
N LEU A 118 1.69 11.21 -2.04
CA LEU A 118 2.19 12.16 -3.02
C LEU A 118 1.64 13.55 -2.71
N THR A 119 2.54 14.50 -2.50
CA THR A 119 2.20 15.92 -2.33
C THR A 119 2.68 16.69 -3.55
N VAL A 120 1.81 17.47 -4.18
CA VAL A 120 2.15 18.37 -5.29
C VAL A 120 1.96 19.81 -4.83
N LYS A 121 3.06 20.58 -4.82
CA LYS A 121 3.04 22.02 -4.63
C LYS A 121 3.01 22.71 -5.97
N THR A 122 2.06 23.63 -6.18
CA THR A 122 1.97 24.42 -7.41
C THR A 122 2.57 25.81 -7.19
N GLU A 123 3.45 26.23 -8.12
CA GLU A 123 4.05 27.58 -8.14
C GLU A 123 3.60 28.32 -9.39
N ASN A 124 3.59 29.66 -9.33
CA ASN A 124 3.20 30.54 -10.43
C ASN A 124 1.81 30.25 -11.03
N ALA A 125 0.91 29.69 -10.21
CA ALA A 125 -0.43 29.29 -10.63
C ALA A 125 -1.53 30.31 -10.22
N ALA A 126 -1.14 31.48 -9.70
CA ALA A 126 -2.09 32.48 -9.20
C ALA A 126 -3.03 32.98 -10.33
N GLY A 127 -4.33 32.90 -10.06
CA GLY A 127 -5.37 33.31 -11.02
C GLY A 127 -5.84 32.23 -12.00
N PHE A 128 -5.22 31.04 -12.00
CA PHE A 128 -5.66 29.92 -12.81
C PHE A 128 -6.55 28.97 -11.98
N GLN A 129 -7.64 28.55 -12.59
CA GLN A 129 -8.49 27.48 -12.03
C GLN A 129 -8.16 26.19 -12.79
N PHE A 130 -7.66 25.20 -12.06
CA PHE A 130 -7.31 23.88 -12.60
C PHE A 130 -7.51 22.82 -11.53
N GLY A 131 -7.60 21.57 -11.97
CA GLY A 131 -7.55 20.37 -11.15
C GLY A 131 -6.31 19.56 -11.46
N ILE A 132 -5.88 18.74 -10.52
CA ILE A 132 -4.83 17.76 -10.71
C ILE A 132 -5.40 16.38 -10.44
N HIS A 133 -5.11 15.43 -11.31
CA HIS A 133 -5.49 14.04 -11.12
C HIS A 133 -4.36 13.12 -11.58
N LEU A 134 -4.38 11.89 -11.06
CA LEU A 134 -3.45 10.86 -11.49
C LEU A 134 -4.18 9.72 -12.19
N SER A 135 -3.48 9.12 -13.12
CA SER A 135 -3.88 7.85 -13.72
C SER A 135 -2.71 6.86 -13.69
N GLY A 136 -3.01 5.57 -13.63
CA GLY A 136 -2.03 4.50 -13.59
C GLY A 136 -2.67 3.16 -13.89
N ASN A 137 -1.92 2.09 -13.76
CA ASN A 137 -2.36 0.73 -14.08
C ASN A 137 -2.38 -0.22 -12.86
N VAL A 138 -2.30 0.30 -11.64
CA VAL A 138 -2.44 -0.48 -10.41
C VAL A 138 -3.65 0.00 -9.64
N CYS A 139 -4.68 -0.85 -9.57
CA CYS A 139 -5.97 -0.53 -8.95
C CYS A 139 -6.15 -1.15 -7.54
N GLY A 140 -5.10 -1.67 -6.93
CA GLY A 140 -5.19 -2.27 -5.60
C GLY A 140 -4.16 -3.35 -5.33
N TYR A 141 -4.52 -4.30 -4.48
CA TYR A 141 -3.67 -5.41 -4.06
C TYR A 141 -4.47 -6.71 -4.02
N SER A 142 -3.87 -7.79 -4.51
CA SER A 142 -4.42 -9.15 -4.34
C SER A 142 -4.46 -9.55 -2.87
N ILE A 143 -5.16 -10.62 -2.54
CA ILE A 143 -5.14 -11.18 -1.17
C ILE A 143 -3.71 -11.58 -0.75
N LEU A 144 -2.81 -11.85 -1.69
CA LEU A 144 -1.38 -12.08 -1.44
C LEU A 144 -0.57 -10.79 -1.33
N GLY A 145 -1.21 -9.60 -1.39
CA GLY A 145 -0.58 -8.29 -1.27
C GLY A 145 0.23 -7.85 -2.46
N GLU A 146 0.12 -8.55 -3.58
CA GLU A 146 0.73 -8.15 -4.84
C GLU A 146 -0.11 -7.05 -5.50
N PRO A 147 0.52 -6.02 -6.11
CA PRO A 147 -0.22 -5.00 -6.84
C PRO A 147 -1.09 -5.61 -7.94
N LEU A 148 -2.37 -5.24 -7.96
CA LEU A 148 -3.34 -5.68 -8.97
C LEU A 148 -3.30 -4.73 -10.16
N GLU A 149 -3.11 -5.31 -11.36
CA GLU A 149 -3.24 -4.57 -12.62
C GLU A 149 -4.69 -4.16 -12.86
N GLY A 150 -4.87 -2.91 -13.23
CA GLY A 150 -6.18 -2.34 -13.54
C GLY A 150 -6.14 -0.82 -13.58
N GLU A 151 -7.22 -0.22 -14.01
CA GLU A 151 -7.33 1.23 -14.10
C GLU A 151 -7.30 1.87 -12.72
N PHE A 152 -6.32 2.73 -12.49
CA PHE A 152 -6.29 3.68 -11.39
C PHE A 152 -6.50 5.09 -11.92
N TYR A 153 -7.47 5.77 -11.39
CA TYR A 153 -7.71 7.19 -11.64
C TYR A 153 -8.23 7.83 -10.36
N SER A 154 -7.58 8.91 -9.92
CA SER A 154 -8.07 9.66 -8.78
C SER A 154 -7.74 11.16 -8.91
N PRO A 155 -8.70 12.05 -8.60
CA PRO A 155 -8.44 13.48 -8.45
C PRO A 155 -7.66 13.72 -7.15
N MET A 156 -6.68 14.62 -7.20
CA MET A 156 -5.96 15.02 -5.99
C MET A 156 -6.83 15.96 -5.14
N ARG A 157 -6.70 15.83 -3.83
CA ARG A 157 -7.33 16.72 -2.86
C ARG A 157 -6.53 18.01 -2.75
N LYS A 158 -7.19 19.13 -2.92
CA LYS A 158 -6.59 20.46 -2.76
C LYS A 158 -6.65 20.88 -1.30
N SER A 159 -5.53 21.36 -0.75
CA SER A 159 -5.48 21.92 0.60
C SER A 159 -6.20 23.27 0.68
N ASP A 160 -6.55 23.68 1.89
CA ASP A 160 -7.19 24.98 2.14
C ASP A 160 -6.29 26.18 1.77
N SER A 161 -4.97 26.02 1.80
CA SER A 161 -4.00 27.03 1.35
C SER A 161 -4.06 27.26 -0.16
N GLY A 162 -4.58 26.27 -0.91
CA GLY A 162 -4.81 26.36 -2.35
C GLY A 162 -3.60 26.13 -3.24
N ASP A 163 -2.43 25.90 -2.69
CA ASP A 163 -1.17 25.66 -3.42
C ASP A 163 -0.63 24.24 -3.25
N LEU A 164 -1.21 23.45 -2.34
CA LEU A 164 -0.87 22.07 -2.06
C LEU A 164 -1.99 21.13 -2.52
N TRP A 165 -1.58 20.00 -3.10
CA TRP A 165 -2.45 18.90 -3.53
C TRP A 165 -1.90 17.60 -3.01
N GLU A 166 -2.76 16.71 -2.55
CA GLU A 166 -2.38 15.45 -1.92
C GLU A 166 -3.20 14.29 -2.47
N ILE A 167 -2.55 13.13 -2.56
CA ILE A 167 -3.16 11.86 -2.91
C ILE A 167 -2.36 10.73 -2.31
N VAL A 168 -3.04 9.67 -1.89
CA VAL A 168 -2.39 8.41 -1.51
C VAL A 168 -2.40 7.46 -2.69
N LEU A 169 -1.24 6.92 -3.02
CA LEU A 169 -1.01 6.02 -4.16
C LEU A 169 -0.74 4.59 -3.68
N PRO A 170 -1.24 3.57 -4.39
CA PRO A 170 -0.78 2.20 -4.21
C PRO A 170 0.65 2.05 -4.75
N ARG A 171 1.35 1.01 -4.31
CA ARG A 171 2.61 0.56 -4.91
C ARG A 171 2.42 0.33 -6.41
N GLN A 172 3.34 0.82 -7.23
CA GLN A 172 3.28 0.65 -8.68
C GLN A 172 4.19 -0.50 -9.13
N ASN A 173 3.85 -1.11 -10.26
CA ASN A 173 4.66 -2.19 -10.88
C ASN A 173 5.60 -1.63 -11.96
N ASP A 174 5.31 -0.45 -12.51
CA ASP A 174 6.01 0.10 -13.64
C ASP A 174 6.04 1.65 -13.64
N SER A 175 6.32 2.24 -14.79
CA SER A 175 6.39 3.69 -15.02
C SER A 175 5.13 4.31 -15.59
N SER A 176 3.99 3.61 -15.57
CA SER A 176 2.74 4.07 -16.23
C SER A 176 2.06 5.25 -15.54
N LEU A 177 2.43 5.55 -14.29
CA LEU A 177 1.82 6.61 -13.51
C LEU A 177 1.96 7.97 -14.19
N MET A 178 0.83 8.62 -14.47
CA MET A 178 0.74 9.92 -15.11
C MET A 178 0.11 10.94 -14.17
N LEU A 179 0.65 12.16 -14.15
CA LEU A 179 0.05 13.32 -13.52
C LEU A 179 -0.55 14.22 -14.59
N HIS A 180 -1.82 14.56 -14.43
CA HIS A 180 -2.56 15.39 -15.36
C HIS A 180 -3.01 16.68 -14.68
N VAL A 181 -2.86 17.79 -15.37
CA VAL A 181 -3.43 19.09 -15.03
C VAL A 181 -4.57 19.35 -15.98
N SER A 182 -5.75 19.65 -15.47
CA SER A 182 -6.96 19.90 -16.26
C SER A 182 -7.64 21.18 -15.81
N ASP A 183 -8.26 21.88 -16.75
CA ASP A 183 -9.17 23.01 -16.53
C ASP A 183 -10.59 22.64 -17.02
N ASP A 184 -11.46 23.62 -17.14
CA ASP A 184 -12.84 23.46 -17.61
C ASP A 184 -12.95 23.05 -19.09
N THR A 185 -11.86 23.15 -19.85
CA THR A 185 -11.80 22.72 -21.26
C THR A 185 -11.29 21.27 -21.43
N GLY A 186 -10.72 20.68 -20.38
CA GLY A 186 -10.16 19.33 -20.38
C GLY A 186 -8.73 19.25 -19.87
N VAL A 187 -8.01 18.17 -20.24
CA VAL A 187 -6.60 18.00 -19.88
C VAL A 187 -5.72 18.96 -20.64
N VAL A 188 -5.03 19.84 -19.92
CA VAL A 188 -4.14 20.87 -20.47
C VAL A 188 -2.71 20.35 -20.57
N LYS A 189 -2.24 19.61 -19.54
CA LYS A 189 -0.87 19.09 -19.48
C LYS A 189 -0.87 17.69 -18.86
N SER A 190 0.05 16.84 -19.33
CA SER A 190 0.30 15.52 -18.74
C SER A 190 1.79 15.30 -18.54
N PHE A 191 2.15 14.69 -17.43
CA PHE A 191 3.53 14.43 -17.03
C PHE A 191 3.71 12.94 -16.74
N ALA A 192 4.74 12.32 -17.29
CA ALA A 192 5.10 10.93 -17.06
C ALA A 192 5.73 10.76 -15.68
N LEU A 193 4.93 10.96 -14.63
CA LEU A 193 5.40 10.98 -13.24
C LEU A 193 6.13 9.70 -12.87
N GLY A 194 5.61 8.53 -13.27
CA GLY A 194 6.24 7.25 -12.99
C GLY A 194 7.65 7.13 -13.55
N GLN A 195 7.89 7.65 -14.78
CA GLN A 195 9.24 7.67 -15.37
C GLN A 195 10.18 8.57 -14.59
N TYR A 196 9.70 9.72 -14.12
CA TYR A 196 10.53 10.64 -13.34
C TYR A 196 10.87 10.08 -11.97
N LEU A 197 9.91 9.44 -11.30
CA LEU A 197 10.14 8.79 -10.02
C LEU A 197 11.22 7.71 -10.15
N LEU A 198 11.10 6.80 -11.11
CA LEU A 198 12.08 5.74 -11.35
C LEU A 198 13.46 6.32 -11.74
N SER A 199 13.51 7.31 -12.62
CA SER A 199 14.76 8.00 -12.99
C SER A 199 15.36 8.78 -11.81
N GLY A 200 14.51 9.21 -10.88
CA GLY A 200 14.86 9.83 -9.61
C GLY A 200 15.45 8.87 -8.60
N GLY A 201 15.35 7.55 -8.86
CA GLY A 201 15.80 6.51 -7.94
C GLY A 201 14.74 6.10 -6.92
N TYR A 202 13.46 6.44 -7.16
CA TYR A 202 12.38 5.92 -6.34
C TYR A 202 12.24 4.41 -6.55
N ASP A 203 12.18 3.66 -5.45
CA ASP A 203 12.09 2.21 -5.48
C ASP A 203 10.70 1.74 -5.01
N TRP A 204 9.87 1.33 -5.97
CA TRP A 204 8.57 0.75 -5.68
C TRP A 204 8.65 -0.62 -5.00
N ASN A 205 9.83 -1.27 -5.00
CA ASN A 205 10.05 -2.57 -4.32
C ASN A 205 10.61 -2.41 -2.91
N ALA A 206 10.80 -1.17 -2.43
CA ALA A 206 11.23 -0.93 -1.05
C ALA A 206 10.28 -1.59 -0.04
N LEU A 207 10.81 -2.07 1.08
CA LEU A 207 9.99 -2.67 2.14
C LEU A 207 8.93 -1.69 2.65
N ASP A 208 9.34 -0.44 2.91
CA ASP A 208 8.46 0.65 3.29
C ASP A 208 8.54 1.73 2.20
N LEU A 209 7.41 2.06 1.58
CA LEU A 209 7.36 3.09 0.56
C LEU A 209 7.57 4.47 1.19
N LYS A 210 8.39 5.29 0.53
CA LYS A 210 8.64 6.67 0.93
C LYS A 210 7.57 7.58 0.35
N ASP A 211 7.34 8.71 1.04
CA ASP A 211 6.49 9.76 0.50
C ASP A 211 7.25 10.60 -0.52
N VAL A 212 6.51 11.19 -1.44
CA VAL A 212 7.05 11.96 -2.56
C VAL A 212 6.47 13.37 -2.55
N SER A 213 7.34 14.37 -2.70
CA SER A 213 6.93 15.74 -2.91
C SER A 213 7.33 16.20 -4.31
N VAL A 214 6.39 16.80 -5.01
CA VAL A 214 6.56 17.33 -6.36
C VAL A 214 6.27 18.82 -6.32
N THR A 215 7.12 19.64 -6.93
CA THR A 215 6.82 21.05 -7.21
C THR A 215 6.54 21.19 -8.70
N LEU A 216 5.37 21.69 -9.03
CA LEU A 216 4.92 21.97 -10.38
C LEU A 216 4.93 23.48 -10.63
N ASP A 217 5.87 23.97 -11.44
CA ASP A 217 5.82 25.36 -11.90
C ASP A 217 4.89 25.45 -13.12
N TYR A 218 3.73 26.08 -12.89
CA TYR A 218 2.70 26.18 -13.94
C TYR A 218 3.14 27.03 -15.14
N ALA A 219 3.95 28.08 -14.89
CA ALA A 219 4.40 29.00 -15.93
C ALA A 219 5.57 28.44 -16.77
N LEU A 220 6.49 27.72 -16.14
CA LEU A 220 7.72 27.26 -16.76
C LEU A 220 7.64 25.85 -17.35
N THR A 221 6.49 25.18 -17.20
CA THR A 221 6.35 23.77 -17.64
C THR A 221 7.41 22.83 -17.03
N GLN A 222 7.88 23.14 -15.84
CA GLN A 222 8.87 22.35 -15.13
C GLN A 222 8.24 21.54 -14.02
N ILE A 223 8.77 20.35 -13.82
CA ILE A 223 8.44 19.51 -12.66
C ILE A 223 9.73 19.28 -11.85
N LYS A 224 9.66 19.55 -10.57
CA LYS A 224 10.73 19.28 -9.60
C LYS A 224 10.24 18.19 -8.67
N ILE A 225 11.01 17.13 -8.53
CA ILE A 225 10.66 16.01 -7.66
C ILE A 225 11.65 15.94 -6.50
N VAL A 226 11.11 15.81 -5.29
CA VAL A 226 11.89 15.59 -4.07
C VAL A 226 11.47 14.25 -3.48
N ILE A 227 12.43 13.35 -3.32
CA ILE A 227 12.25 12.05 -2.69
C ILE A 227 13.19 12.02 -1.50
N ASP A 228 12.66 11.95 -0.27
CA ASP A 228 13.43 11.79 0.96
C ASP A 228 14.63 12.79 1.05
N GLY A 229 14.37 14.07 0.73
CA GLY A 229 15.39 15.13 0.73
C GLY A 229 16.30 15.20 -0.50
N TRP A 230 16.16 14.28 -1.46
CA TRP A 230 16.85 14.35 -2.74
C TRP A 230 16.03 15.15 -3.75
N GLU A 231 16.66 16.17 -4.32
CA GLU A 231 16.02 17.06 -5.29
C GLU A 231 16.49 16.73 -6.71
N ARG A 232 15.54 16.53 -7.64
CA ARG A 232 15.79 16.48 -9.08
C ARG A 232 14.83 17.38 -9.83
N VAL A 233 15.35 18.14 -10.79
CA VAL A 233 14.56 19.02 -11.66
C VAL A 233 14.48 18.40 -13.03
N TYR A 234 13.26 18.22 -13.55
CA TYR A 234 12.98 17.79 -14.91
C TYR A 234 12.37 18.96 -15.68
N THR A 235 12.96 19.30 -16.80
CA THR A 235 12.45 20.35 -17.68
C THR A 235 11.75 19.70 -18.85
N TYR A 236 10.55 20.16 -19.15
CA TYR A 236 9.80 19.75 -20.34
C TYR A 236 10.07 20.71 -21.49
N ASP A 237 10.56 20.20 -22.60
CA ASP A 237 10.39 20.86 -23.89
C ASP A 237 9.00 20.47 -24.43
N MET A 238 8.08 21.44 -24.44
CA MET A 238 6.82 21.24 -25.17
C MET A 238 7.15 21.32 -26.67
N GLU A 239 7.09 20.19 -27.38
CA GLU A 239 6.81 20.23 -28.81
C GLU A 239 5.37 20.72 -28.99
N ILE A 240 5.23 21.92 -29.57
CA ILE A 240 3.98 22.58 -29.92
C ILE A 240 3.42 21.94 -31.19
#